data_ae0f4a1e9323efc5d6d85285192a87f9
#
_entry.id   ae0f4a1e9323efc5d6d85285192a87f9
#
_cell.length_a   1.000
_cell.length_b   1.000
_cell.length_c   1.000
_cell.angle_alpha   90.00
_cell.angle_beta   90.00
_cell.angle_gamma   90.00
#
_symmetry.space_group_name_H-M   'P 1'
#
loop_
_entity.id
_entity.type
_entity.pdbx_description
1 polymer ?
#
loop_
_entity_poly.entity_id
_entity_poly.type
_entity_poly.pdbx_seq_one_letter_code
_entity_poly.pdbx_strand_id
1 'polypeptide(L)'
;VATDAIGMGLNLDLNHVVFAEKRKFDGKQYRNLNAHELGQIAGRAGRYKKNGTFGVTAEVNDLDIKSILAIENHEYEKKKFAFWRNNKLNYDNLEKLIYSLEIDSGNHLLKKSPPAEDFKTLKKLSENEKVRKSLDNQDNLKLFWELCQIPDFRQNNEIYHHNAIENIYFHLLEKGKLSDEALDKYTKRLNAGNLDDIYSISEKLSEIRTWSFVSNKSNWVTNSHDWQVKTRNIEDDLSDYLHQALTERFVDIDSKKLFQQFDNQNEYLAGINDNGDVTVNSDYYGKIEGLKFLSKTNITNKKIQNTLNSII
;
A
#
# COMPACT_ATOMS: atom_id res chain seq x y z
N VAL A 1 5.93 12.83 -7.07
CA VAL A 1 6.18 12.13 -5.79
C VAL A 1 5.82 10.67 -5.98
N ALA A 2 6.62 9.77 -5.44
CA ALA A 2 6.42 8.33 -5.53
C ALA A 2 6.96 7.62 -4.29
N THR A 3 6.54 6.38 -4.07
CA THR A 3 7.09 5.50 -3.04
C THR A 3 8.34 4.77 -3.56
N ASP A 4 9.01 3.99 -2.70
CA ASP A 4 10.16 3.13 -3.07
C ASP A 4 9.82 2.10 -4.16
N ALA A 5 8.54 1.81 -4.39
CA ALA A 5 8.06 0.96 -5.49
C ALA A 5 8.49 1.47 -6.88
N ILE A 6 8.79 2.78 -7.03
CA ILE A 6 9.35 3.35 -8.26
C ILE A 6 10.65 2.65 -8.69
N GLY A 7 11.40 2.11 -7.75
CA GLY A 7 12.62 1.33 -8.01
C GLY A 7 12.37 0.06 -8.83
N MET A 8 11.14 -0.45 -8.90
CA MET A 8 10.79 -1.71 -9.54
C MET A 8 9.85 -1.51 -10.73
N GLY A 9 10.29 -1.93 -11.91
CA GLY A 9 9.42 -2.16 -13.08
C GLY A 9 8.93 -0.96 -13.87
N LEU A 10 9.04 0.26 -13.38
CA LEU A 10 8.60 1.45 -14.12
C LEU A 10 9.70 1.99 -15.04
N ASN A 11 9.34 2.29 -16.28
CA ASN A 11 10.24 2.91 -17.24
C ASN A 11 9.95 4.41 -17.30
N LEU A 12 10.69 5.19 -16.51
CA LEU A 12 10.53 6.64 -16.39
C LEU A 12 11.72 7.36 -17.03
N ASP A 13 11.48 8.48 -17.71
CA ASP A 13 12.51 9.36 -18.24
C ASP A 13 12.71 10.53 -17.26
N LEU A 14 13.48 10.29 -16.20
CA LEU A 14 13.77 11.26 -15.17
C LEU A 14 15.22 11.70 -15.26
N ASN A 15 15.48 13.01 -15.10
CA ASN A 15 16.84 13.53 -15.04
C ASN A 15 17.40 13.49 -13.60
N HIS A 16 16.52 13.59 -12.61
CA HIS A 16 16.91 13.72 -11.21
C HIS A 16 15.95 12.96 -10.29
N VAL A 17 16.49 12.31 -9.26
CA VAL A 17 15.75 11.64 -8.19
C VAL A 17 16.16 12.23 -6.86
N VAL A 18 15.18 12.65 -6.05
CA VAL A 18 15.41 13.21 -4.72
C VAL A 18 14.72 12.35 -3.67
N PHE A 19 15.47 11.92 -2.67
CA PHE A 19 14.92 11.18 -1.54
C PHE A 19 14.34 12.14 -0.50
N ALA A 20 13.03 12.10 -0.33
CA ALA A 20 12.33 12.82 0.73
C ALA A 20 12.32 12.04 2.07
N GLU A 21 12.63 10.75 2.04
CA GLU A 21 12.75 9.87 3.22
C GLU A 21 13.72 8.72 2.89
N LYS A 22 14.55 8.34 3.86
CA LYS A 22 15.50 7.22 3.74
C LYS A 22 15.07 5.98 4.53
N ARG A 23 13.91 6.01 5.13
CA ARG A 23 13.36 4.91 5.93
C ARG A 23 12.14 4.32 5.25
N LYS A 24 11.94 3.03 5.43
CA LYS A 24 10.72 2.36 5.01
C LYS A 24 10.24 1.39 6.08
N PHE A 25 8.96 1.12 6.07
CA PHE A 25 8.38 0.01 6.80
C PHE A 25 8.53 -1.26 5.97
N ASP A 26 9.20 -2.28 6.50
CA ASP A 26 9.50 -3.53 5.78
C ASP A 26 8.48 -4.66 6.05
N GLY A 27 7.31 -4.30 6.58
CA GLY A 27 6.27 -5.22 7.01
C GLY A 27 6.36 -5.63 8.50
N LYS A 28 7.47 -5.26 9.20
CA LYS A 28 7.67 -5.54 10.63
C LYS A 28 8.11 -4.31 11.41
N GLN A 29 9.03 -3.55 10.86
CA GLN A 29 9.61 -2.39 11.52
C GLN A 29 10.06 -1.33 10.52
N TYR A 30 10.19 -0.09 11.00
CA TYR A 30 10.83 0.97 10.23
C TYR A 30 12.35 0.76 10.25
N ARG A 31 12.95 0.72 9.06
CA ARG A 31 14.40 0.63 8.88
C ARG A 31 14.90 1.55 7.79
N ASN A 32 16.16 1.86 7.80
CA ASN A 32 16.78 2.59 6.71
C ASN A 32 16.82 1.75 5.43
N LEU A 33 16.73 2.43 4.29
CA LEU A 33 16.98 1.84 2.97
C LEU A 33 18.46 1.45 2.88
N ASN A 34 18.71 0.24 2.38
CA ASN A 34 20.08 -0.20 2.10
C ASN A 34 20.61 0.42 0.80
N ALA A 35 21.93 0.48 0.62
CA ALA A 35 22.55 1.07 -0.56
C ALA A 35 22.01 0.51 -1.89
N HIS A 36 21.70 -0.80 -1.97
CA HIS A 36 21.11 -1.39 -3.17
C HIS A 36 19.66 -0.95 -3.42
N GLU A 37 18.86 -0.70 -2.37
CA GLU A 37 17.49 -0.17 -2.49
C GLU A 37 17.53 1.30 -2.94
N LEU A 38 18.41 2.09 -2.33
CA LEU A 38 18.68 3.48 -2.77
C LEU A 38 19.15 3.49 -4.23
N GLY A 39 20.04 2.58 -4.62
CA GLY A 39 20.55 2.46 -5.97
C GLY A 39 19.48 2.06 -6.98
N GLN A 40 18.52 1.21 -6.62
CA GLN A 40 17.38 0.87 -7.49
C GLN A 40 16.48 2.09 -7.75
N ILE A 41 16.28 2.93 -6.74
CA ILE A 41 15.49 4.16 -6.86
C ILE A 41 16.29 5.23 -7.61
N ALA A 42 17.54 5.49 -7.22
CA ALA A 42 18.42 6.45 -7.88
C ALA A 42 18.65 6.11 -9.36
N GLY A 43 18.74 4.82 -9.69
CA GLY A 43 18.89 4.33 -11.06
C GLY A 43 17.67 4.56 -11.97
N ARG A 44 16.61 5.23 -11.47
CA ARG A 44 15.53 5.77 -12.30
C ARG A 44 15.85 7.14 -12.87
N ALA A 45 16.88 7.81 -12.34
CA ALA A 45 17.42 9.03 -12.94
C ALA A 45 18.39 8.65 -14.06
N GLY A 46 18.23 9.32 -15.20
CA GLY A 46 18.99 9.02 -16.41
C GLY A 46 18.41 7.87 -17.23
N ARG A 47 18.74 7.86 -18.50
CA ARG A 47 18.28 6.80 -19.42
C ARG A 47 19.31 6.55 -20.50
N TYR A 48 19.68 5.27 -20.69
CA TYR A 48 20.59 4.84 -21.73
C TYR A 48 21.97 5.48 -21.64
N LYS A 49 22.22 6.55 -22.41
CA LYS A 49 23.46 7.32 -22.43
C LYS A 49 23.36 8.68 -21.69
N LYS A 50 22.20 9.03 -21.16
CA LYS A 50 22.02 10.23 -20.38
C LYS A 50 22.33 9.96 -18.93
N ASN A 51 23.25 10.72 -18.37
CA ASN A 51 23.52 10.67 -16.95
C ASN A 51 22.32 11.25 -16.16
N GLY A 52 21.94 10.57 -15.11
CA GLY A 52 21.01 11.09 -14.12
C GLY A 52 21.75 11.55 -12.88
N THR A 53 21.05 12.29 -12.04
CA THR A 53 21.57 12.73 -10.74
C THR A 53 20.61 12.32 -9.64
N PHE A 54 21.11 12.16 -8.43
CA PHE A 54 20.31 11.88 -7.25
C PHE A 54 20.77 12.70 -6.06
N GLY A 55 19.87 12.90 -5.11
CA GLY A 55 20.14 13.66 -3.90
C GLY A 55 19.09 13.42 -2.82
N VAL A 56 19.09 14.26 -1.80
CA VAL A 56 18.11 14.29 -0.71
C VAL A 56 17.44 15.65 -0.63
N THR A 57 16.24 15.71 -0.01
CA THR A 57 15.61 17.00 0.32
C THR A 57 16.32 17.66 1.50
N ALA A 58 16.09 18.96 1.70
CA ALA A 58 16.72 19.73 2.79
C ALA A 58 16.34 19.21 4.19
N GLU A 59 15.21 18.51 4.32
CA GLU A 59 14.74 17.95 5.60
C GLU A 59 15.37 16.59 5.92
N VAL A 60 16.05 15.97 4.97
CA VAL A 60 16.66 14.64 5.13
C VAL A 60 18.18 14.78 5.23
N ASN A 61 18.77 14.17 6.24
CA ASN A 61 20.22 14.14 6.38
C ASN A 61 20.89 13.59 5.11
N ASP A 62 22.05 14.08 4.75
CA ASP A 62 22.83 13.64 3.58
C ASP A 62 23.04 12.12 3.56
N LEU A 63 23.17 11.57 2.35
CA LEU A 63 23.62 10.20 2.17
C LEU A 63 25.08 10.08 2.63
N ASP A 64 25.40 8.98 3.29
CA ASP A 64 26.81 8.71 3.62
C ASP A 64 27.63 8.44 2.35
N ILE A 65 28.90 8.83 2.39
CA ILE A 65 29.81 8.72 1.24
C ILE A 65 29.91 7.28 0.73
N LYS A 66 29.87 6.29 1.63
CA LYS A 66 29.94 4.87 1.27
C LYS A 66 28.72 4.46 0.43
N SER A 67 27.53 4.91 0.81
CA SER A 67 26.30 4.67 0.04
C SER A 67 26.32 5.38 -1.32
N ILE A 68 26.81 6.62 -1.39
CA ILE A 68 26.96 7.36 -2.66
C ILE A 68 27.87 6.59 -3.61
N LEU A 69 29.08 6.23 -3.16
CA LEU A 69 30.04 5.49 -3.97
C LEU A 69 29.50 4.11 -4.41
N ALA A 70 28.78 3.42 -3.52
CA ALA A 70 28.17 2.14 -3.85
C ALA A 70 27.12 2.28 -4.96
N ILE A 71 26.36 3.37 -4.96
CA ILE A 71 25.34 3.66 -5.99
C ILE A 71 26.02 4.01 -7.32
N GLU A 72 26.98 4.93 -7.30
CA GLU A 72 27.67 5.43 -8.50
C GLU A 72 28.49 4.33 -9.20
N ASN A 73 29.16 3.47 -8.44
CA ASN A 73 29.99 2.39 -8.97
C ASN A 73 29.23 1.07 -9.16
N HIS A 74 27.95 0.98 -8.75
CA HIS A 74 27.18 -0.28 -8.69
C HIS A 74 27.85 -1.36 -7.82
N GLU A 75 28.54 -0.96 -6.76
CA GLU A 75 29.24 -1.86 -5.84
C GLU A 75 28.41 -2.09 -4.58
N TYR A 76 27.58 -3.11 -4.58
CA TYR A 76 26.72 -3.47 -3.45
C TYR A 76 27.22 -4.70 -2.72
N GLU A 77 26.88 -4.78 -1.43
CA GLU A 77 27.16 -5.98 -0.64
C GLU A 77 26.52 -7.21 -1.26
N LYS A 78 27.34 -8.24 -1.48
CA LYS A 78 26.86 -9.51 -2.04
C LYS A 78 25.95 -10.22 -1.04
N LYS A 79 24.83 -10.72 -1.51
CA LYS A 79 23.94 -11.58 -0.70
C LYS A 79 24.68 -12.86 -0.34
N LYS A 80 24.79 -13.16 0.96
CA LYS A 80 25.46 -14.36 1.48
C LYS A 80 24.57 -15.59 1.42
N PHE A 81 23.26 -15.42 1.42
CA PHE A 81 22.28 -16.49 1.38
C PHE A 81 20.97 -15.97 0.75
N ALA A 82 20.17 -16.90 0.25
CA ALA A 82 18.80 -16.63 -0.15
C ALA A 82 17.83 -17.26 0.85
N PHE A 83 16.66 -16.67 1.00
CA PHE A 83 15.58 -17.32 1.76
C PHE A 83 14.94 -18.42 0.92
N TRP A 84 14.65 -19.53 1.58
CA TRP A 84 14.07 -20.70 0.95
C TRP A 84 12.90 -21.23 1.79
N ARG A 85 11.91 -21.80 1.10
CA ARG A 85 10.79 -22.48 1.70
C ARG A 85 10.52 -23.76 0.91
N ASN A 86 10.22 -24.86 1.62
CA ASN A 86 9.89 -26.09 0.95
C ASN A 86 8.57 -25.96 0.18
N ASN A 87 8.57 -26.37 -1.09
CA ASN A 87 7.39 -26.42 -1.95
C ASN A 87 6.85 -27.83 -2.17
N LYS A 88 7.56 -28.86 -1.66
CA LYS A 88 7.13 -30.25 -1.71
C LYS A 88 6.40 -30.57 -0.43
N LEU A 89 5.11 -30.23 -0.38
CA LEU A 89 4.29 -30.36 0.81
C LEU A 89 3.64 -31.74 0.90
N ASN A 90 3.54 -32.27 2.12
CA ASN A 90 2.87 -33.53 2.41
C ASN A 90 1.49 -33.26 3.01
N TYR A 91 0.45 -33.73 2.33
CA TYR A 91 -0.95 -33.54 2.71
C TYR A 91 -1.61 -34.78 3.32
N ASP A 92 -0.84 -35.76 3.77
CA ASP A 92 -1.41 -36.99 4.41
C ASP A 92 -2.19 -36.64 5.68
N ASN A 93 -1.67 -35.74 6.48
CA ASN A 93 -2.30 -35.16 7.65
C ASN A 93 -1.70 -33.82 8.03
N LEU A 94 -2.34 -33.11 8.98
CA LEU A 94 -1.94 -31.76 9.40
C LEU A 94 -0.49 -31.73 9.93
N GLU A 95 -0.10 -32.69 10.74
CA GLU A 95 1.22 -32.77 11.34
C GLU A 95 2.31 -32.94 10.29
N LYS A 96 2.08 -33.76 9.26
CA LYS A 96 3.01 -33.94 8.15
C LYS A 96 3.08 -32.72 7.26
N LEU A 97 1.95 -32.00 7.06
CA LEU A 97 1.95 -30.72 6.33
C LEU A 97 2.79 -29.69 7.09
N ILE A 98 2.56 -29.50 8.38
CA ILE A 98 3.33 -28.58 9.22
C ILE A 98 4.81 -28.94 9.19
N TYR A 99 5.14 -30.21 9.36
CA TYR A 99 6.53 -30.69 9.29
C TYR A 99 7.17 -30.37 7.93
N SER A 100 6.45 -30.65 6.83
CA SER A 100 6.97 -30.37 5.47
C SER A 100 7.21 -28.87 5.21
N LEU A 101 6.40 -27.98 5.81
CA LEU A 101 6.61 -26.52 5.75
C LEU A 101 7.81 -26.06 6.58
N GLU A 102 8.19 -26.83 7.60
CA GLU A 102 9.29 -26.53 8.51
C GLU A 102 10.63 -27.20 8.14
N ILE A 103 10.67 -28.03 7.11
CA ILE A 103 11.92 -28.65 6.62
C ILE A 103 12.93 -27.59 6.24
N ASP A 104 14.19 -27.82 6.59
CA ASP A 104 15.32 -27.02 6.15
C ASP A 104 15.81 -27.47 4.75
N SER A 105 16.42 -26.56 4.00
CA SER A 105 16.93 -26.86 2.64
C SER A 105 18.11 -27.85 2.62
N GLY A 106 18.83 -27.98 3.74
CA GLY A 106 20.11 -28.69 3.82
C GLY A 106 21.27 -28.01 3.06
N ASN A 107 21.02 -26.84 2.44
CA ASN A 107 22.03 -26.07 1.72
C ASN A 107 22.40 -24.79 2.50
N HIS A 108 23.70 -24.62 2.79
CA HIS A 108 24.20 -23.47 3.55
C HIS A 108 23.96 -22.09 2.90
N LEU A 109 23.72 -22.05 1.57
CA LEU A 109 23.37 -20.83 0.85
C LEU A 109 21.87 -20.50 0.92
N LEU A 110 21.05 -21.43 1.38
CA LEU A 110 19.60 -21.29 1.48
C LEU A 110 19.18 -21.28 2.94
N LYS A 111 18.76 -20.13 3.43
CA LYS A 111 18.21 -19.99 4.77
C LYS A 111 16.69 -20.21 4.76
N LYS A 112 16.19 -20.97 5.72
CA LYS A 112 14.75 -21.12 5.93
C LYS A 112 14.10 -19.73 6.08
N SER A 113 13.03 -19.48 5.34
CA SER A 113 12.23 -18.26 5.48
C SER A 113 11.61 -18.18 6.87
N PRO A 114 11.50 -16.99 7.48
CA PRO A 114 10.69 -16.81 8.66
C PRO A 114 9.26 -17.30 8.42
N PRO A 115 8.51 -17.72 9.47
CA PRO A 115 7.11 -18.08 9.32
C PRO A 115 6.31 -16.97 8.66
N ALA A 116 5.73 -17.26 7.49
CA ALA A 116 4.85 -16.33 6.78
C ALA A 116 3.42 -16.40 7.35
N GLU A 117 2.59 -15.42 6.99
CA GLU A 117 1.23 -15.30 7.54
C GLU A 117 0.35 -16.53 7.24
N ASP A 118 0.48 -17.15 6.07
CA ASP A 118 -0.22 -18.38 5.71
C ASP A 118 0.06 -19.53 6.69
N PHE A 119 1.32 -19.68 7.12
CA PHE A 119 1.70 -20.72 8.07
C PHE A 119 1.25 -20.40 9.50
N LYS A 120 1.26 -19.12 9.89
CA LYS A 120 0.70 -18.71 11.19
C LYS A 120 -0.81 -18.93 11.21
N THR A 121 -1.51 -18.55 10.14
CA THR A 121 -2.95 -18.78 9.97
C THR A 121 -3.30 -20.27 10.03
N LEU A 122 -2.53 -21.12 9.32
CA LEU A 122 -2.70 -22.57 9.39
C LEU A 122 -2.62 -23.07 10.85
N LYS A 123 -1.57 -22.71 11.57
CA LYS A 123 -1.38 -23.11 12.97
C LYS A 123 -2.52 -22.59 13.84
N LYS A 124 -2.87 -21.32 13.71
CA LYS A 124 -3.88 -20.69 14.55
C LYS A 124 -5.27 -21.27 14.35
N LEU A 125 -5.70 -21.41 13.12
CA LEU A 125 -7.03 -21.96 12.81
C LEU A 125 -7.12 -23.46 13.11
N SER A 126 -6.03 -24.21 13.00
CA SER A 126 -6.01 -25.64 13.36
C SER A 126 -6.11 -25.91 14.87
N GLU A 127 -6.00 -24.88 15.74
CA GLU A 127 -6.33 -24.96 17.16
C GLU A 127 -7.85 -25.12 17.38
N ASN A 128 -8.68 -24.66 16.45
CA ASN A 128 -10.12 -24.83 16.50
C ASN A 128 -10.47 -26.30 16.27
N GLU A 129 -11.16 -26.90 17.25
CA GLU A 129 -11.52 -28.31 17.22
C GLU A 129 -12.42 -28.69 16.04
N LYS A 130 -13.32 -27.79 15.62
CA LYS A 130 -14.20 -28.02 14.45
C LYS A 130 -13.38 -28.08 13.16
N VAL A 131 -12.45 -27.13 12.98
CA VAL A 131 -11.53 -27.12 11.85
C VAL A 131 -10.70 -28.37 11.84
N ARG A 132 -10.07 -28.73 12.97
CA ARG A 132 -9.20 -29.88 13.08
C ARG A 132 -9.90 -31.21 12.75
N LYS A 133 -11.15 -31.34 13.17
CA LYS A 133 -11.96 -32.57 12.86
C LYS A 133 -12.33 -32.66 11.39
N SER A 134 -12.43 -31.53 10.67
CA SER A 134 -12.76 -31.52 9.24
C SER A 134 -11.56 -31.77 8.32
N LEU A 135 -10.33 -31.75 8.86
CA LEU A 135 -9.08 -32.04 8.13
C LEU A 135 -8.81 -33.58 8.10
N ASP A 136 -9.83 -34.35 7.83
CA ASP A 136 -9.84 -35.82 7.91
C ASP A 136 -9.31 -36.51 6.65
N ASN A 137 -9.18 -35.74 5.53
CA ASN A 137 -8.68 -36.23 4.26
C ASN A 137 -7.77 -35.23 3.58
N GLN A 138 -7.03 -35.70 2.55
CA GLN A 138 -6.05 -34.89 1.84
C GLN A 138 -6.65 -33.69 1.10
N ASP A 139 -7.86 -33.83 0.56
CA ASP A 139 -8.49 -32.78 -0.25
C ASP A 139 -8.97 -31.63 0.63
N ASN A 140 -9.54 -31.93 1.79
CA ASN A 140 -9.92 -30.95 2.79
C ASN A 140 -8.69 -30.19 3.33
N LEU A 141 -7.59 -30.91 3.57
CA LEU A 141 -6.34 -30.31 4.03
C LEU A 141 -5.70 -29.42 2.96
N LYS A 142 -5.72 -29.81 1.68
CA LYS A 142 -5.26 -28.98 0.57
C LYS A 142 -6.09 -27.70 0.44
N LEU A 143 -7.43 -27.85 0.45
CA LEU A 143 -8.35 -26.72 0.40
C LEU A 143 -8.09 -25.75 1.55
N PHE A 144 -7.96 -26.29 2.77
CA PHE A 144 -7.68 -25.47 3.94
C PHE A 144 -6.35 -24.73 3.84
N TRP A 145 -5.29 -25.40 3.37
CA TRP A 145 -4.00 -24.78 3.13
C TRP A 145 -4.08 -23.68 2.06
N GLU A 146 -4.80 -23.90 0.97
CA GLU A 146 -5.01 -22.88 -0.07
C GLU A 146 -5.73 -21.66 0.49
N LEU A 147 -6.70 -21.83 1.39
CA LEU A 147 -7.40 -20.74 2.05
C LEU A 147 -6.52 -19.98 3.03
N CYS A 148 -5.64 -20.66 3.76
CA CYS A 148 -4.66 -20.00 4.63
C CYS A 148 -3.70 -19.09 3.86
N GLN A 149 -3.55 -19.27 2.55
CA GLN A 149 -2.72 -18.42 1.67
C GLN A 149 -3.44 -17.14 1.20
N ILE A 150 -4.71 -16.91 1.56
CA ILE A 150 -5.39 -15.64 1.30
C ILE A 150 -4.66 -14.54 2.07
N PRO A 151 -4.16 -13.48 1.40
CA PRO A 151 -3.44 -12.41 2.09
C PRO A 151 -4.35 -11.64 3.06
N ASP A 152 -3.82 -11.30 4.24
CA ASP A 152 -4.48 -10.34 5.13
C ASP A 152 -4.17 -8.91 4.66
N PHE A 153 -5.07 -8.33 3.87
CA PHE A 153 -4.93 -6.97 3.38
C PHE A 153 -5.22 -5.90 4.45
N ARG A 154 -5.88 -6.26 5.55
CA ARG A 154 -6.21 -5.32 6.63
C ARG A 154 -5.06 -5.06 7.59
N GLN A 155 -4.24 -6.09 7.85
CA GLN A 155 -3.08 -6.10 8.75
C GLN A 155 -3.34 -5.66 10.21
N ASN A 156 -4.54 -5.19 10.53
CA ASN A 156 -4.89 -4.61 11.83
C ASN A 156 -5.83 -5.49 12.66
N ASN A 157 -6.36 -6.59 12.11
CA ASN A 157 -7.33 -7.45 12.79
C ASN A 157 -7.23 -8.90 12.34
N GLU A 158 -6.25 -9.62 12.88
CA GLU A 158 -6.05 -11.05 12.62
C GLU A 158 -7.32 -11.89 12.87
N ILE A 159 -8.12 -11.54 13.88
CA ILE A 159 -9.36 -12.27 14.23
C ILE A 159 -10.37 -12.19 13.08
N TYR A 160 -10.51 -11.02 12.45
CA TYR A 160 -11.43 -10.85 11.33
C TYR A 160 -11.01 -11.69 10.13
N HIS A 161 -9.72 -11.69 9.82
CA HIS A 161 -9.15 -12.48 8.72
C HIS A 161 -9.34 -13.99 8.96
N HIS A 162 -9.04 -14.46 10.17
CA HIS A 162 -9.22 -15.86 10.55
C HIS A 162 -10.68 -16.29 10.46
N ASN A 163 -11.63 -15.48 10.94
CA ASN A 163 -13.06 -15.75 10.83
C ASN A 163 -13.53 -15.80 9.36
N ALA A 164 -13.00 -14.93 8.50
CA ALA A 164 -13.33 -14.93 7.09
C ALA A 164 -12.87 -16.24 6.41
N ILE A 165 -11.64 -16.67 6.67
CA ILE A 165 -11.09 -17.93 6.15
C ILE A 165 -11.91 -19.12 6.66
N GLU A 166 -12.22 -19.19 7.95
CA GLU A 166 -13.01 -20.27 8.54
C GLU A 166 -14.41 -20.34 7.90
N ASN A 167 -15.09 -19.21 7.72
CA ASN A 167 -16.41 -19.15 7.09
C ASN A 167 -16.37 -19.60 5.62
N ILE A 168 -15.37 -19.17 4.85
CA ILE A 168 -15.20 -19.59 3.46
C ILE A 168 -14.92 -21.09 3.42
N TYR A 169 -14.05 -21.59 4.29
CA TYR A 169 -13.69 -23.00 4.35
C TYR A 169 -14.92 -23.90 4.57
N PHE A 170 -15.70 -23.63 5.62
CA PHE A 170 -16.91 -24.43 5.88
C PHE A 170 -17.95 -24.30 4.79
N HIS A 171 -18.10 -23.11 4.20
CA HIS A 171 -19.02 -22.96 3.07
C HIS A 171 -18.59 -23.82 1.86
N LEU A 172 -17.29 -23.84 1.55
CA LEU A 172 -16.76 -24.66 0.46
C LEU A 172 -16.87 -26.16 0.75
N LEU A 173 -16.70 -26.59 2.00
CA LEU A 173 -16.91 -27.97 2.40
C LEU A 173 -18.35 -28.41 2.23
N GLU A 174 -19.32 -27.56 2.60
CA GLU A 174 -20.74 -27.89 2.55
C GLU A 174 -21.33 -27.83 1.16
N LYS A 175 -20.93 -26.80 0.37
CA LYS A 175 -21.58 -26.46 -0.91
C LYS A 175 -20.68 -26.60 -2.13
N GLY A 176 -19.40 -26.88 -1.93
CA GLY A 176 -18.40 -27.03 -2.99
C GLY A 176 -17.96 -25.71 -3.62
N LYS A 177 -18.85 -24.72 -3.78
CA LYS A 177 -18.54 -23.41 -4.34
C LYS A 177 -19.30 -22.30 -3.62
N LEU A 178 -18.75 -21.11 -3.62
CA LEU A 178 -19.43 -19.88 -3.20
C LEU A 178 -20.45 -19.48 -4.28
N SER A 179 -21.71 -19.35 -3.87
CA SER A 179 -22.78 -18.86 -4.76
C SER A 179 -22.77 -17.34 -4.86
N ASP A 180 -23.49 -16.82 -5.86
CA ASP A 180 -23.64 -15.38 -6.05
C ASP A 180 -24.24 -14.70 -4.82
N GLU A 181 -25.26 -15.33 -4.18
CA GLU A 181 -25.88 -14.79 -2.96
C GLU A 181 -24.90 -14.73 -1.79
N ALA A 182 -23.99 -15.72 -1.67
CA ALA A 182 -22.98 -15.73 -0.63
C ALA A 182 -21.99 -14.58 -0.82
N LEU A 183 -21.51 -14.37 -2.05
CA LEU A 183 -20.59 -13.29 -2.37
C LEU A 183 -21.26 -11.91 -2.28
N ASP A 184 -22.49 -11.77 -2.73
CA ASP A 184 -23.28 -10.53 -2.59
C ASP A 184 -23.42 -10.12 -1.12
N LYS A 185 -23.66 -11.05 -0.22
CA LYS A 185 -23.74 -10.78 1.22
C LYS A 185 -22.47 -10.12 1.77
N TYR A 186 -21.30 -10.54 1.28
CA TYR A 186 -20.02 -10.00 1.72
C TYR A 186 -19.67 -8.68 1.03
N THR A 187 -19.96 -8.56 -0.27
CA THR A 187 -19.49 -7.42 -1.06
C THR A 187 -20.44 -6.23 -1.07
N LYS A 188 -21.75 -6.46 -0.88
CA LYS A 188 -22.78 -5.40 -0.96
C LYS A 188 -22.57 -4.23 0.01
N ARG A 189 -22.00 -4.49 1.17
CA ARG A 189 -21.67 -3.47 2.19
C ARG A 189 -20.40 -2.67 1.85
N LEU A 190 -19.61 -3.11 0.87
CA LEU A 190 -18.31 -2.52 0.54
C LEU A 190 -18.41 -1.37 -0.46
N ASN A 191 -19.60 -1.11 -1.01
CA ASN A 191 -19.79 0.03 -1.88
C ASN A 191 -19.44 1.33 -1.16
N ALA A 192 -18.80 2.26 -1.87
CA ALA A 192 -18.49 3.57 -1.35
C ALA A 192 -19.78 4.33 -0.96
N GLY A 193 -19.75 4.99 0.18
CA GLY A 193 -20.85 5.82 0.67
C GLY A 193 -20.38 7.26 0.88
N ASN A 194 -21.26 8.23 0.63
CA ASN A 194 -20.96 9.66 0.73
C ASN A 194 -20.54 10.16 2.14
N LEU A 195 -20.65 9.30 3.17
CA LEU A 195 -20.33 9.61 4.56
C LEU A 195 -19.12 8.82 5.09
N ASP A 196 -18.45 8.07 4.24
CA ASP A 196 -17.29 7.29 4.66
C ASP A 196 -16.08 8.19 4.91
N ASP A 197 -15.44 8.03 6.05
CA ASP A 197 -14.14 8.65 6.33
C ASP A 197 -12.99 7.85 5.68
N ILE A 198 -11.81 8.44 5.63
CA ILE A 198 -10.60 7.85 5.03
C ILE A 198 -10.29 6.47 5.62
N TYR A 199 -10.51 6.30 6.92
CA TYR A 199 -10.24 5.03 7.59
C TYR A 199 -11.25 3.95 7.14
N SER A 200 -12.54 4.27 7.13
CA SER A 200 -13.61 3.39 6.66
C SER A 200 -13.42 2.97 5.20
N ILE A 201 -13.07 3.92 4.32
CA ILE A 201 -12.76 3.63 2.91
C ILE A 201 -11.56 2.69 2.79
N SER A 202 -10.50 2.94 3.56
CA SER A 202 -9.29 2.10 3.57
C SER A 202 -9.58 0.67 4.04
N GLU A 203 -10.45 0.50 5.05
CA GLU A 203 -10.90 -0.81 5.51
C GLU A 203 -11.72 -1.55 4.44
N LYS A 204 -12.68 -0.86 3.81
CA LYS A 204 -13.47 -1.42 2.71
C LYS A 204 -12.59 -1.83 1.53
N LEU A 205 -11.59 -0.99 1.18
CA LEU A 205 -10.63 -1.29 0.13
C LEU A 205 -9.79 -2.53 0.45
N SER A 206 -9.35 -2.69 1.69
CA SER A 206 -8.64 -3.88 2.13
C SER A 206 -9.52 -5.12 2.08
N GLU A 207 -10.79 -5.00 2.45
CA GLU A 207 -11.72 -6.12 2.42
C GLU A 207 -12.09 -6.54 1.00
N ILE A 208 -12.35 -5.59 0.07
CA ILE A 208 -12.66 -5.94 -1.32
C ILE A 208 -11.50 -6.67 -2.00
N ARG A 209 -10.25 -6.35 -1.67
CA ARG A 209 -9.07 -7.06 -2.18
C ARG A 209 -9.07 -8.54 -1.80
N THR A 210 -9.54 -8.87 -0.60
CA THR A 210 -9.74 -10.28 -0.20
C THR A 210 -10.74 -10.97 -1.11
N TRP A 211 -11.86 -10.31 -1.43
CA TRP A 211 -12.88 -10.88 -2.32
C TRP A 211 -12.43 -10.89 -3.79
N SER A 212 -11.63 -9.92 -4.23
CA SER A 212 -10.95 -9.95 -5.53
C SER A 212 -10.03 -11.17 -5.64
N PHE A 213 -9.26 -11.47 -4.58
CA PHE A 213 -8.43 -12.68 -4.53
C PHE A 213 -9.28 -13.96 -4.63
N VAL A 214 -10.35 -14.05 -3.83
CA VAL A 214 -11.26 -15.20 -3.82
C VAL A 214 -11.94 -15.38 -5.18
N SER A 215 -12.40 -14.32 -5.83
CA SER A 215 -13.07 -14.36 -7.14
C SER A 215 -12.16 -14.87 -8.26
N ASN A 216 -10.83 -14.71 -8.12
CA ASN A 216 -9.86 -15.25 -9.07
C ASN A 216 -9.68 -16.78 -8.97
N LYS A 217 -10.26 -17.44 -7.96
CA LYS A 217 -10.23 -18.90 -7.79
C LYS A 217 -11.48 -19.53 -8.40
N SER A 218 -11.41 -19.90 -9.68
CA SER A 218 -12.53 -20.47 -10.43
C SER A 218 -13.10 -21.78 -9.84
N ASN A 219 -12.29 -22.51 -9.07
CA ASN A 219 -12.71 -23.70 -8.33
C ASN A 219 -13.51 -23.37 -7.05
N TRP A 220 -13.41 -22.13 -6.52
CA TRP A 220 -14.12 -21.69 -5.32
C TRP A 220 -15.41 -20.94 -5.62
N VAL A 221 -15.54 -20.32 -6.77
CA VAL A 221 -16.66 -19.41 -7.11
C VAL A 221 -17.44 -19.93 -8.31
N THR A 222 -18.76 -19.82 -8.27
CA THR A 222 -19.64 -20.33 -9.36
C THR A 222 -19.46 -19.52 -10.64
N ASN A 223 -19.58 -18.19 -10.58
CA ASN A 223 -19.46 -17.25 -11.70
C ASN A 223 -18.20 -16.40 -11.57
N SER A 224 -17.03 -17.06 -11.52
CA SER A 224 -15.73 -16.42 -11.22
C SER A 224 -15.44 -15.20 -12.08
N HIS A 225 -15.71 -15.25 -13.40
CA HIS A 225 -15.45 -14.14 -14.31
C HIS A 225 -16.27 -12.89 -13.97
N ASP A 226 -17.57 -13.05 -13.73
CA ASP A 226 -18.46 -11.93 -13.40
C ASP A 226 -18.07 -11.30 -12.05
N TRP A 227 -17.67 -12.13 -11.10
CA TRP A 227 -17.19 -11.69 -9.80
C TRP A 227 -15.85 -10.97 -9.86
N GLN A 228 -14.94 -11.39 -10.73
CA GLN A 228 -13.70 -10.66 -10.99
C GLN A 228 -13.97 -9.24 -11.48
N VAL A 229 -14.89 -9.09 -12.44
CA VAL A 229 -15.28 -7.76 -12.94
C VAL A 229 -15.94 -6.93 -11.85
N LYS A 230 -16.90 -7.53 -11.12
CA LYS A 230 -17.65 -6.83 -10.08
C LYS A 230 -16.74 -6.36 -8.92
N THR A 231 -15.87 -7.23 -8.43
CA THR A 231 -14.95 -6.87 -7.34
C THR A 231 -13.94 -5.83 -7.77
N ARG A 232 -13.45 -5.89 -9.02
CA ARG A 232 -12.57 -4.85 -9.58
C ARG A 232 -13.26 -3.49 -9.64
N ASN A 233 -14.48 -3.42 -10.14
CA ASN A 233 -15.22 -2.17 -10.20
C ASN A 233 -15.42 -1.55 -8.82
N ILE A 234 -15.76 -2.36 -7.80
CA ILE A 234 -15.87 -1.88 -6.42
C ILE A 234 -14.51 -1.39 -5.89
N GLU A 235 -13.42 -2.09 -6.22
CA GLU A 235 -12.06 -1.68 -5.80
C GLU A 235 -11.65 -0.36 -6.46
N ASP A 236 -11.94 -0.19 -7.75
CA ASP A 236 -11.66 1.04 -8.50
C ASP A 236 -12.47 2.22 -7.93
N ASP A 237 -13.77 2.05 -7.70
CA ASP A 237 -14.63 3.07 -7.08
C ASP A 237 -14.10 3.49 -5.70
N LEU A 238 -13.77 2.53 -4.84
CA LEU A 238 -13.20 2.81 -3.50
C LEU A 238 -11.84 3.50 -3.57
N SER A 239 -11.00 3.15 -4.54
CA SER A 239 -9.72 3.80 -4.79
C SER A 239 -9.89 5.26 -5.17
N ASP A 240 -10.83 5.56 -6.05
CA ASP A 240 -11.13 6.92 -6.50
C ASP A 240 -11.68 7.77 -5.34
N TYR A 241 -12.59 7.21 -4.53
CA TYR A 241 -13.09 7.86 -3.32
C TYR A 241 -11.97 8.13 -2.30
N LEU A 242 -11.09 7.16 -2.09
CA LEU A 242 -9.94 7.35 -1.18
C LEU A 242 -9.02 8.47 -1.68
N HIS A 243 -8.74 8.49 -2.98
CA HIS A 243 -7.92 9.52 -3.59
C HIS A 243 -8.55 10.90 -3.42
N GLN A 244 -9.86 11.04 -3.66
CA GLN A 244 -10.58 12.28 -3.46
C GLN A 244 -10.55 12.72 -1.99
N ALA A 245 -10.86 11.84 -1.04
CA ALA A 245 -10.86 12.14 0.39
C ALA A 245 -9.47 12.55 0.90
N LEU A 246 -8.40 11.90 0.41
CA LEU A 246 -7.03 12.29 0.73
C LEU A 246 -6.69 13.67 0.15
N THR A 247 -7.09 13.95 -1.09
CA THR A 247 -6.86 15.25 -1.74
C THR A 247 -7.55 16.38 -0.97
N GLU A 248 -8.81 16.19 -0.58
CA GLU A 248 -9.56 17.14 0.24
C GLU A 248 -8.89 17.39 1.60
N ARG A 249 -8.41 16.32 2.23
CA ARG A 249 -7.68 16.44 3.51
C ARG A 249 -6.36 17.21 3.37
N PHE A 250 -5.63 17.01 2.26
CA PHE A 250 -4.40 17.78 2.00
C PHE A 250 -4.70 19.27 1.81
N VAL A 251 -5.76 19.61 1.07
CA VAL A 251 -6.21 21.00 0.89
C VAL A 251 -6.59 21.63 2.24
N ASP A 252 -7.29 20.88 3.10
CA ASP A 252 -7.65 21.33 4.45
C ASP A 252 -6.43 21.57 5.35
N ILE A 253 -5.41 20.73 5.26
CA ILE A 253 -4.16 20.89 6.05
C ILE A 253 -3.40 22.13 5.59
N ASP A 254 -3.30 22.35 4.31
CA ASP A 254 -2.65 23.54 3.74
C ASP A 254 -3.44 24.82 4.14
N SER A 255 -4.77 24.77 4.10
CA SER A 255 -5.61 25.84 4.57
C SER A 255 -5.41 26.14 6.07
N LYS A 256 -5.29 25.10 6.92
CA LYS A 256 -5.01 25.27 8.37
C LYS A 256 -3.61 25.79 8.66
N LYS A 257 -2.60 25.38 7.91
CA LYS A 257 -1.23 25.92 8.01
C LYS A 257 -1.21 27.38 7.63
N LEU A 258 -1.92 27.75 6.59
CA LEU A 258 -2.14 29.12 6.19
C LEU A 258 -2.75 29.95 7.33
N PHE A 259 -3.81 29.46 7.97
CA PHE A 259 -4.41 30.13 9.12
C PHE A 259 -3.44 30.33 10.29
N GLN A 260 -2.65 29.31 10.62
CA GLN A 260 -1.66 29.41 11.70
C GLN A 260 -0.54 30.39 11.40
N GLN A 261 -0.14 30.53 10.14
CA GLN A 261 0.81 31.54 9.73
C GLN A 261 0.22 32.95 9.78
N PHE A 262 -1.05 33.11 9.42
CA PHE A 262 -1.77 34.38 9.50
C PHE A 262 -2.05 34.83 10.93
N ASP A 263 -2.31 33.91 11.87
CA ASP A 263 -2.60 34.23 13.29
C ASP A 263 -1.34 34.63 14.09
N ASN A 264 -0.14 34.18 13.64
CA ASN A 264 1.11 34.36 14.38
C ASN A 264 1.99 35.53 13.91
N GLN A 265 1.61 36.26 12.86
CA GLN A 265 2.40 37.41 12.35
C GLN A 265 1.53 38.66 12.21
N ASN A 266 1.92 39.70 12.91
CA ASN A 266 1.31 41.03 12.79
C ASN A 266 1.67 41.80 11.51
N GLU A 267 2.57 41.27 10.69
CA GLU A 267 2.96 41.87 9.40
C GLU A 267 3.11 40.79 8.32
N TYR A 268 2.27 40.90 7.29
CA TYR A 268 2.33 40.02 6.12
C TYR A 268 3.14 40.71 5.03
N LEU A 269 4.21 40.08 4.57
CA LEU A 269 4.93 40.46 3.38
C LEU A 269 4.24 39.84 2.16
N ALA A 270 3.33 40.59 1.55
CA ALA A 270 2.72 40.22 0.27
C ALA A 270 3.48 40.87 -0.89
N GLY A 271 3.76 40.08 -1.92
CA GLY A 271 4.40 40.56 -3.16
C GLY A 271 3.62 40.10 -4.37
N ILE A 272 3.62 40.95 -5.40
CA ILE A 272 3.12 40.59 -6.74
C ILE A 272 4.31 40.77 -7.68
N ASN A 273 4.64 39.70 -8.44
CA ASN A 273 5.71 39.79 -9.44
C ASN A 273 5.20 40.36 -10.78
N ASP A 274 6.13 40.63 -11.70
CA ASP A 274 5.81 41.18 -13.02
C ASP A 274 4.91 40.27 -13.87
N ASN A 275 4.79 38.97 -13.53
CA ASN A 275 3.92 37.99 -14.17
C ASN A 275 2.52 37.96 -13.57
N GLY A 276 2.25 38.75 -12.53
CA GLY A 276 0.98 38.79 -11.79
C GLY A 276 0.84 37.69 -10.73
N ASP A 277 1.90 36.93 -10.43
CA ASP A 277 1.84 35.91 -9.39
C ASP A 277 1.85 36.57 -8.01
N VAL A 278 0.92 36.16 -7.15
CA VAL A 278 0.77 36.65 -5.78
C VAL A 278 1.45 35.71 -4.83
N THR A 279 2.41 36.24 -4.06
CA THR A 279 3.10 35.51 -3.00
C THR A 279 2.88 36.20 -1.66
N VAL A 280 2.74 35.43 -0.61
CA VAL A 280 2.68 35.91 0.79
C VAL A 280 3.71 35.11 1.58
N ASN A 281 4.65 35.82 2.24
CA ASN A 281 5.77 35.22 2.96
C ASN A 281 6.58 34.19 2.11
N SER A 282 6.73 34.50 0.80
CA SER A 282 7.41 33.66 -0.20
C SER A 282 6.63 32.44 -0.71
N ASP A 283 5.43 32.18 -0.21
CA ASP A 283 4.57 31.11 -0.72
C ASP A 283 3.65 31.65 -1.83
N TYR A 284 3.47 30.85 -2.89
CA TYR A 284 2.62 31.19 -4.04
C TYR A 284 1.15 30.89 -3.78
N TYR A 285 0.28 31.90 -3.89
CA TYR A 285 -1.15 31.81 -3.58
C TYR A 285 -2.07 31.87 -4.78
N GLY A 286 -1.61 32.40 -5.88
CA GLY A 286 -2.41 32.53 -7.09
C GLY A 286 -1.86 33.61 -8.03
N LYS A 287 -2.65 33.97 -9.03
CA LYS A 287 -2.28 34.91 -10.06
C LYS A 287 -3.35 35.97 -10.27
N ILE A 288 -2.92 37.20 -10.49
CA ILE A 288 -3.80 38.31 -10.94
C ILE A 288 -3.81 38.33 -12.45
N GLU A 289 -4.99 38.16 -13.05
CA GLU A 289 -5.21 38.34 -14.49
C GLU A 289 -6.22 39.45 -14.70
N GLY A 290 -5.73 40.61 -15.12
CA GLY A 290 -6.53 41.83 -15.23
C GLY A 290 -7.03 42.31 -13.86
N LEU A 291 -8.34 42.32 -13.64
CA LEU A 291 -8.97 42.71 -12.37
C LEU A 291 -9.45 41.47 -11.55
N LYS A 292 -8.99 40.25 -11.88
CA LYS A 292 -9.41 39.03 -11.19
C LYS A 292 -8.21 38.36 -10.58
N PHE A 293 -8.36 37.94 -9.31
CA PHE A 293 -7.45 37.02 -8.62
C PHE A 293 -7.87 35.60 -8.86
N LEU A 294 -6.98 34.76 -9.42
CA LEU A 294 -7.16 33.34 -9.62
C LEU A 294 -6.35 32.61 -8.54
N SER A 295 -7.05 32.14 -7.51
CA SER A 295 -6.43 31.37 -6.42
C SER A 295 -5.96 30.01 -6.93
N LYS A 296 -4.80 29.55 -6.46
CA LYS A 296 -4.25 28.22 -6.74
C LYS A 296 -5.09 27.10 -6.13
N THR A 297 -5.83 27.38 -5.08
CA THR A 297 -6.71 26.45 -4.38
C THR A 297 -8.14 26.98 -4.40
N ASN A 298 -9.13 26.10 -4.53
CA ASN A 298 -10.53 26.44 -4.28
C ASN A 298 -10.68 26.74 -2.78
N ILE A 299 -10.37 27.98 -2.37
CA ILE A 299 -10.50 28.44 -1.00
C ILE A 299 -12.00 28.60 -0.72
N THR A 300 -12.63 27.55 -0.26
CA THR A 300 -14.04 27.54 0.16
C THR A 300 -14.27 28.32 1.46
N ASN A 301 -13.20 28.72 2.14
CA ASN A 301 -13.30 29.43 3.42
C ASN A 301 -13.33 30.94 3.21
N LYS A 302 -14.50 31.53 3.48
CA LYS A 302 -14.80 32.97 3.34
C LYS A 302 -13.83 33.89 4.10
N LYS A 303 -13.23 33.43 5.22
CA LYS A 303 -12.26 34.19 6.01
C LYS A 303 -10.91 34.33 5.28
N ILE A 304 -10.40 33.27 4.66
CA ILE A 304 -9.15 33.32 3.88
C ILE A 304 -9.34 34.21 2.66
N GLN A 305 -10.48 34.11 2.00
CA GLN A 305 -10.82 34.93 0.85
C GLN A 305 -10.89 36.41 1.21
N ASN A 306 -11.44 36.75 2.38
CA ASN A 306 -11.49 38.12 2.88
C ASN A 306 -10.09 38.65 3.24
N THR A 307 -9.22 37.84 3.82
CA THR A 307 -7.85 38.24 4.16
C THR A 307 -7.00 38.45 2.91
N LEU A 308 -7.11 37.56 1.92
CA LEU A 308 -6.45 37.74 0.62
C LEU A 308 -6.97 38.98 -0.11
N ASN A 309 -8.28 39.22 -0.11
CA ASN A 309 -8.88 40.44 -0.72
C ASN A 309 -8.48 41.73 0.01
N SER A 310 -8.04 41.70 1.26
CA SER A 310 -7.53 42.86 1.99
C SER A 310 -6.05 43.13 1.73
N ILE A 311 -5.33 42.18 1.13
CA ILE A 311 -3.90 42.26 0.80
C ILE A 311 -3.70 42.53 -0.69
N ILE A 312 -4.63 42.13 -1.54
CA ILE A 312 -4.69 42.40 -2.97
C ILE A 312 -5.48 43.69 -3.22
#